data_1ce654528caf901a77b2d88d35b47169
#
_entry.id   1ce654528caf901a77b2d88d35b47169
#
_cell.length_a   1.000
_cell.length_b   1.000
_cell.length_c   1.000
_cell.angle_alpha   90.00
_cell.angle_beta   90.00
_cell.angle_gamma   90.00
#
_symmetry.space_group_name_H-M   'P 1'
#
loop_
_entity.id
_entity.type
_entity.pdbx_description
1 polymer ?
#
loop_
_entity_poly.entity_id
_entity_poly.type
_entity_poly.pdbx_seq_one_letter_code
_entity_poly.pdbx_strand_id
1 'polypeptide(L)'
;MKKIILAIFILFSSVICLSQQSNHLYEHTFPEVNTQDPVVLEMLNQVDENQIINDVEHLTSYINRRADAIHIYDVKDWLVSEYEKLNIDSVCLHDFQVIPFWDTVPKPFTTAPNVLAFKRGTRYPDEFVVCGAHYDSFVRTEGDFNPDTLVSPGADDNATGVAGILTTARILSNYEFERSIIFALWNAEEFGLCGSHAYASQCRADSIDIVAYFNLDMTGYVASGNNIHIHLLYKQCDSLLGNFTQQVSHTYLPGINICQAWLPAGDTDYSSFNRNGYQAISPSEDVHNMSPYIHTIDDIIGLSVNSWEQSVIFTKLNLACVAHAAGLVYQSVDEIDYSDDEIEYFEVFDTFGNLVYKENNIWKNVDEILVNNLESGIYIVRFFTNNGNVFTKKFFLNY
;
A
#
# COMPACT_ATOMS: atom_id res chain seq x y z
N MET A 1 -17.99 -57.32 51.37
CA MET A 1 -16.91 -56.79 50.52
C MET A 1 -17.50 -56.41 49.16
N LYS A 2 -17.85 -55.12 48.99
CA LYS A 2 -18.37 -54.61 47.68
C LYS A 2 -17.19 -54.01 46.91
N LYS A 3 -16.91 -54.55 45.73
CA LYS A 3 -15.93 -54.02 44.80
C LYS A 3 -16.58 -52.85 44.05
N ILE A 4 -16.02 -51.65 44.25
CA ILE A 4 -16.38 -50.47 43.48
C ILE A 4 -15.54 -50.50 42.19
N ILE A 5 -16.22 -50.64 41.07
CA ILE A 5 -15.59 -50.48 39.74
C ILE A 5 -15.64 -49.00 39.41
N LEU A 6 -14.47 -48.36 39.35
CA LEU A 6 -14.30 -46.97 38.94
C LEU A 6 -14.23 -46.98 37.38
N ALA A 7 -15.29 -46.56 36.74
CA ALA A 7 -15.32 -46.34 35.28
C ALA A 7 -14.71 -44.96 35.00
N ILE A 8 -13.51 -44.99 34.42
CA ILE A 8 -12.87 -43.78 33.90
C ILE A 8 -13.53 -43.46 32.55
N PHE A 9 -14.37 -42.43 32.52
CA PHE A 9 -14.85 -41.81 31.29
C PHE A 9 -13.70 -40.94 30.72
N ILE A 10 -13.02 -41.43 29.72
CA ILE A 10 -12.15 -40.61 28.88
C ILE A 10 -13.06 -39.82 27.93
N LEU A 11 -13.32 -38.57 28.29
CA LEU A 11 -13.91 -37.60 27.36
C LEU A 11 -12.87 -37.28 26.31
N PHE A 12 -12.99 -37.89 25.13
CA PHE A 12 -12.40 -37.36 23.90
C PHE A 12 -13.13 -36.06 23.59
N SER A 13 -12.54 -34.95 23.99
CA SER A 13 -12.87 -33.66 23.41
C SER A 13 -12.32 -33.65 21.99
N SER A 14 -13.16 -34.06 21.03
CA SER A 14 -12.97 -33.72 19.64
C SER A 14 -13.01 -32.19 19.55
N VAL A 15 -11.84 -31.57 19.48
CA VAL A 15 -11.71 -30.18 19.01
C VAL A 15 -12.17 -30.23 17.56
N ILE A 16 -13.44 -29.91 17.35
CA ILE A 16 -13.94 -29.55 16.04
C ILE A 16 -13.22 -28.23 15.72
N CYS A 17 -12.18 -28.32 14.94
CA CYS A 17 -11.62 -27.16 14.25
C CYS A 17 -12.72 -26.70 13.28
N LEU A 18 -13.61 -25.84 13.77
CA LEU A 18 -14.47 -25.07 12.89
C LEU A 18 -13.52 -24.26 12.04
N SER A 19 -13.33 -24.67 10.77
CA SER A 19 -12.78 -23.78 9.76
C SER A 19 -13.64 -22.52 9.84
N GLN A 20 -13.05 -21.41 10.34
CA GLN A 20 -13.69 -20.12 10.19
C GLN A 20 -13.83 -19.93 8.70
N GLN A 21 -15.05 -20.10 8.17
CA GLN A 21 -15.37 -19.62 6.83
C GLN A 21 -14.96 -18.14 6.79
N SER A 22 -14.21 -17.78 5.75
CA SER A 22 -13.91 -16.40 5.48
C SER A 22 -15.23 -15.63 5.41
N ASN A 23 -15.41 -14.63 6.25
CA ASN A 23 -16.59 -13.76 6.20
C ASN A 23 -16.41 -12.67 5.14
N HIS A 24 -15.48 -12.87 4.17
CA HIS A 24 -15.24 -11.93 3.11
C HIS A 24 -16.45 -11.82 2.18
N LEU A 25 -16.70 -10.61 1.72
CA LEU A 25 -17.74 -10.33 0.73
C LEU A 25 -17.40 -10.97 -0.61
N TYR A 26 -16.12 -10.90 -0.99
CA TYR A 26 -15.54 -11.50 -2.17
C TYR A 26 -14.32 -12.34 -1.77
N GLU A 27 -14.11 -13.46 -2.43
CA GLU A 27 -12.91 -14.29 -2.24
C GLU A 27 -11.91 -14.00 -3.37
N HIS A 28 -10.87 -13.25 -3.03
CA HIS A 28 -9.77 -12.96 -3.94
C HIS A 28 -8.54 -13.80 -3.61
N THR A 29 -7.85 -14.22 -4.67
CA THR A 29 -6.52 -14.83 -4.59
C THR A 29 -5.48 -13.85 -5.12
N PHE A 30 -4.25 -14.01 -4.66
CA PHE A 30 -3.13 -13.15 -5.05
C PHE A 30 -2.15 -13.93 -5.91
N PRO A 31 -1.41 -13.26 -6.82
CA PRO A 31 -0.40 -13.94 -7.62
C PRO A 31 0.73 -14.47 -6.72
N GLU A 32 1.38 -15.55 -7.15
CA GLU A 32 2.65 -15.96 -6.56
C GLU A 32 3.77 -14.99 -6.96
N VAL A 33 4.56 -14.53 -5.98
CA VAL A 33 5.64 -13.56 -6.18
C VAL A 33 6.96 -14.20 -5.75
N ASN A 34 7.50 -15.07 -6.62
CA ASN A 34 8.72 -15.85 -6.35
C ASN A 34 9.97 -15.27 -7.00
N THR A 35 9.80 -14.36 -7.95
CA THR A 35 10.89 -13.67 -8.67
C THR A 35 10.60 -12.17 -8.74
N GLN A 36 11.65 -11.38 -8.80
CA GLN A 36 11.52 -9.93 -8.96
C GLN A 36 11.02 -9.61 -10.37
N ASP A 37 9.94 -8.87 -10.44
CA ASP A 37 9.50 -8.22 -11.67
C ASP A 37 10.36 -6.98 -11.90
N PRO A 38 11.03 -6.84 -13.07
CA PRO A 38 11.93 -5.72 -13.32
C PRO A 38 11.21 -4.36 -13.34
N VAL A 39 9.93 -4.30 -13.72
CA VAL A 39 9.17 -3.03 -13.70
C VAL A 39 8.82 -2.65 -12.27
N VAL A 40 8.40 -3.60 -11.44
CA VAL A 40 8.19 -3.35 -10.02
C VAL A 40 9.52 -2.95 -9.35
N LEU A 41 10.65 -3.59 -9.70
CA LEU A 41 11.96 -3.20 -9.18
C LEU A 41 12.33 -1.77 -9.60
N GLU A 42 12.03 -1.37 -10.84
CA GLU A 42 12.21 0.01 -11.31
C GLU A 42 11.34 0.99 -10.52
N MET A 43 10.09 0.64 -10.22
CA MET A 43 9.21 1.44 -9.35
C MET A 43 9.81 1.61 -7.95
N LEU A 44 10.31 0.51 -7.35
CA LEU A 44 10.92 0.55 -6.02
C LEU A 44 12.19 1.42 -5.97
N ASN A 45 12.93 1.51 -7.08
CA ASN A 45 14.11 2.38 -7.18
C ASN A 45 13.75 3.87 -7.31
N GLN A 46 12.48 4.21 -7.58
CA GLN A 46 11.99 5.59 -7.59
C GLN A 46 11.56 6.09 -6.21
N VAL A 47 11.50 5.21 -5.20
CA VAL A 47 11.20 5.65 -3.82
C VAL A 47 12.33 6.50 -3.30
N ASP A 48 12.08 7.80 -3.18
CA ASP A 48 13.06 8.82 -2.74
C ASP A 48 12.84 9.14 -1.25
N GLU A 49 13.84 8.85 -0.44
CA GLU A 49 13.86 9.15 1.00
C GLU A 49 13.66 10.65 1.27
N ASN A 50 14.28 11.53 0.45
CA ASN A 50 14.15 12.97 0.65
C ASN A 50 12.72 13.46 0.42
N GLN A 51 11.98 12.82 -0.50
CA GLN A 51 10.59 13.17 -0.72
C GLN A 51 9.72 12.76 0.48
N ILE A 52 9.97 11.59 1.07
CA ILE A 52 9.30 11.14 2.30
C ILE A 52 9.59 12.12 3.44
N ILE A 53 10.86 12.51 3.62
CA ILE A 53 11.27 13.50 4.63
C ILE A 53 10.51 14.81 4.45
N ASN A 54 10.49 15.35 3.23
CA ASN A 54 9.82 16.62 2.93
C ASN A 54 8.32 16.57 3.23
N ASP A 55 7.64 15.46 2.91
CA ASP A 55 6.22 15.29 3.19
C ASP A 55 5.96 15.23 4.71
N VAL A 56 6.78 14.50 5.46
CA VAL A 56 6.68 14.42 6.93
C VAL A 56 6.97 15.78 7.57
N GLU A 57 8.00 16.49 7.12
CA GLU A 57 8.33 17.84 7.59
C GLU A 57 7.17 18.81 7.34
N HIS A 58 6.54 18.72 6.14
CA HIS A 58 5.38 19.55 5.85
C HIS A 58 4.21 19.24 6.78
N LEU A 59 3.85 17.96 6.95
CA LEU A 59 2.75 17.53 7.81
C LEU A 59 2.97 17.90 9.28
N THR A 60 4.21 17.83 9.76
CA THR A 60 4.57 18.20 11.14
C THR A 60 4.76 19.70 11.33
N SER A 61 4.75 20.51 10.26
CA SER A 61 4.79 21.97 10.35
C SER A 61 3.47 22.59 10.82
N TYR A 62 2.35 21.88 10.69
CA TYR A 62 1.09 22.30 11.28
C TYR A 62 1.15 22.18 12.80
N ILE A 63 0.49 23.11 13.53
CA ILE A 63 0.37 23.04 15.00
C ILE A 63 -0.13 21.65 15.44
N ASN A 64 -1.12 21.15 14.73
CA ASN A 64 -1.64 19.80 14.85
C ASN A 64 -2.43 19.45 13.58
N ARG A 65 -2.79 18.16 13.47
CA ARG A 65 -3.69 17.61 12.46
C ARG A 65 -4.90 16.95 13.11
N ARG A 66 -5.29 17.41 14.30
CA ARG A 66 -6.41 16.81 15.04
C ARG A 66 -7.72 16.94 14.27
N ALA A 67 -8.50 15.87 14.25
CA ALA A 67 -9.78 15.86 13.55
C ALA A 67 -10.80 16.85 14.11
N ASP A 68 -10.67 17.26 15.39
CA ASP A 68 -11.54 18.25 16.05
C ASP A 68 -10.98 19.71 16.01
N ALA A 69 -9.85 19.93 15.31
CA ALA A 69 -9.24 21.24 15.16
C ALA A 69 -9.47 21.84 13.77
N ILE A 70 -9.42 23.17 13.68
CA ILE A 70 -9.63 23.87 12.42
C ILE A 70 -8.53 23.59 11.38
N HIS A 71 -7.31 23.33 11.83
CA HIS A 71 -6.14 23.08 10.98
C HIS A 71 -6.27 21.84 10.09
N ILE A 72 -7.14 20.90 10.45
CA ILE A 72 -7.36 19.69 9.66
C ILE A 72 -7.86 20.00 8.23
N TYR A 73 -8.55 21.13 8.05
CA TYR A 73 -9.02 21.55 6.72
C TYR A 73 -7.87 22.04 5.84
N ASP A 74 -6.87 22.72 6.40
CA ASP A 74 -5.68 23.15 5.66
C ASP A 74 -4.83 21.94 5.25
N VAL A 75 -4.72 20.94 6.13
CA VAL A 75 -4.06 19.67 5.84
C VAL A 75 -4.77 18.95 4.69
N LYS A 76 -6.10 18.82 4.75
CA LYS A 76 -6.93 18.23 3.69
C LYS A 76 -6.71 18.96 2.35
N ASP A 77 -6.67 20.29 2.34
CA ASP A 77 -6.46 21.08 1.12
C ASP A 77 -5.07 20.84 0.52
N TRP A 78 -4.04 20.71 1.35
CA TRP A 78 -2.70 20.35 0.90
C TRP A 78 -2.68 18.94 0.30
N LEU A 79 -3.28 17.93 0.96
CA LEU A 79 -3.35 16.55 0.47
C LEU A 79 -4.06 16.45 -0.88
N VAL A 80 -5.17 17.17 -1.05
CA VAL A 80 -5.86 17.28 -2.36
C VAL A 80 -4.91 17.86 -3.40
N SER A 81 -4.19 18.95 -3.07
CA SER A 81 -3.25 19.56 -4.01
C SER A 81 -2.09 18.66 -4.40
N GLU A 82 -1.63 17.76 -3.49
CA GLU A 82 -0.60 16.78 -3.82
C GLU A 82 -1.11 15.73 -4.81
N TYR A 83 -2.33 15.23 -4.61
CA TYR A 83 -2.93 14.27 -5.53
C TYR A 83 -3.27 14.88 -6.90
N GLU A 84 -3.75 16.13 -6.95
CA GLU A 84 -4.07 16.82 -8.21
C GLU A 84 -2.86 17.05 -9.13
N LYS A 85 -1.62 16.93 -8.61
CA LYS A 85 -0.39 17.01 -9.41
C LYS A 85 -0.06 15.71 -10.14
N LEU A 86 -0.74 14.60 -9.81
CA LEU A 86 -0.41 13.26 -10.26
C LEU A 86 -1.21 12.87 -11.52
N ASN A 87 -0.72 11.88 -12.23
CA ASN A 87 -1.42 11.27 -13.37
C ASN A 87 -2.44 10.22 -12.86
N ILE A 88 -3.50 10.73 -12.23
CA ILE A 88 -4.64 9.96 -11.70
C ILE A 88 -5.94 10.39 -12.36
N ASP A 89 -6.96 9.53 -12.31
CA ASP A 89 -8.23 9.79 -13.02
C ASP A 89 -9.12 10.77 -12.26
N SER A 90 -9.10 10.73 -10.93
CA SER A 90 -9.90 11.68 -10.11
C SER A 90 -9.40 11.76 -8.67
N VAL A 91 -9.66 12.90 -8.05
CA VAL A 91 -9.56 13.12 -6.60
C VAL A 91 -10.98 13.35 -6.07
N CYS A 92 -11.35 12.60 -5.03
CA CYS A 92 -12.67 12.68 -4.41
C CYS A 92 -12.55 12.92 -2.92
N LEU A 93 -13.53 13.64 -2.38
CA LEU A 93 -13.69 13.83 -0.94
C LEU A 93 -14.84 12.94 -0.45
N HIS A 94 -14.61 12.22 0.61
CA HIS A 94 -15.62 11.37 1.25
C HIS A 94 -15.98 11.96 2.61
N ASP A 95 -17.13 12.64 2.65
CA ASP A 95 -17.71 13.20 3.87
C ASP A 95 -18.26 12.09 4.77
N PHE A 96 -18.08 12.23 6.07
CA PHE A 96 -18.60 11.29 7.05
C PHE A 96 -18.93 11.98 8.38
N GLN A 97 -19.73 11.30 9.20
CA GLN A 97 -19.94 11.69 10.59
C GLN A 97 -18.88 11.06 11.47
N VAL A 98 -18.35 11.80 12.43
CA VAL A 98 -17.35 11.28 13.38
C VAL A 98 -18.05 10.36 14.38
N ILE A 99 -18.18 9.10 14.00
CA ILE A 99 -18.76 8.03 14.81
C ILE A 99 -17.71 6.95 15.01
N PRO A 100 -17.20 6.75 16.25
CA PRO A 100 -16.27 5.66 16.55
C PRO A 100 -16.85 4.29 16.15
N PHE A 101 -16.04 3.37 15.68
CA PHE A 101 -16.51 2.05 15.21
C PHE A 101 -17.22 1.22 16.32
N TRP A 102 -17.05 1.59 17.59
CA TRP A 102 -17.70 0.95 18.74
C TRP A 102 -18.93 1.69 19.25
N ASP A 103 -19.31 2.81 18.62
CA ASP A 103 -20.41 3.68 19.03
C ASP A 103 -21.45 3.84 17.90
N THR A 104 -22.57 4.43 18.22
CA THR A 104 -23.62 4.80 17.26
C THR A 104 -23.97 6.28 17.33
N VAL A 105 -23.33 7.00 18.25
CA VAL A 105 -23.62 8.43 18.50
C VAL A 105 -22.48 9.27 17.91
N PRO A 106 -22.78 10.20 17.01
CA PRO A 106 -21.79 11.12 16.48
C PRO A 106 -21.15 11.97 17.57
N LYS A 107 -19.88 12.25 17.43
CA LYS A 107 -19.17 13.24 18.24
C LYS A 107 -19.76 14.65 17.94
N PRO A 108 -19.73 15.57 18.91
CA PRO A 108 -20.35 16.90 18.78
C PRO A 108 -19.51 17.91 17.98
N PHE A 109 -18.74 17.45 17.00
CA PHE A 109 -17.95 18.29 16.10
C PHE A 109 -17.99 17.75 14.66
N THR A 110 -17.72 18.63 13.70
CA THR A 110 -17.49 18.27 12.31
C THR A 110 -16.00 18.23 12.01
N THR A 111 -15.61 17.45 11.03
CA THR A 111 -14.22 17.30 10.61
C THR A 111 -14.07 17.42 9.10
N ALA A 112 -12.84 17.50 8.62
CA ALA A 112 -12.54 17.41 7.19
C ALA A 112 -12.83 15.98 6.65
N PRO A 113 -13.18 15.84 5.37
CA PRO A 113 -13.46 14.54 4.75
C PRO A 113 -12.19 13.68 4.59
N ASN A 114 -12.37 12.38 4.35
CA ASN A 114 -11.31 11.56 3.78
C ASN A 114 -10.92 12.08 2.37
N VAL A 115 -9.65 11.94 2.02
CA VAL A 115 -9.13 12.33 0.69
C VAL A 115 -8.79 11.06 -0.09
N LEU A 116 -9.39 10.88 -1.27
CA LEU A 116 -9.26 9.68 -2.09
C LEU A 116 -8.78 10.06 -3.48
N ALA A 117 -7.76 9.37 -3.96
CA ALA A 117 -7.28 9.47 -5.34
C ALA A 117 -7.48 8.14 -6.06
N PHE A 118 -7.99 8.20 -7.29
CA PHE A 118 -8.37 7.03 -8.07
C PHE A 118 -7.51 6.89 -9.33
N LYS A 119 -6.90 5.74 -9.51
CA LYS A 119 -6.30 5.27 -10.75
C LYS A 119 -7.15 4.14 -11.30
N ARG A 120 -7.72 4.35 -12.49
CA ARG A 120 -8.66 3.40 -13.09
C ARG A 120 -7.91 2.20 -13.69
N GLY A 121 -8.41 1.00 -13.43
CA GLY A 121 -7.94 -0.24 -14.03
C GLY A 121 -8.41 -0.39 -15.49
N THR A 122 -7.60 -1.07 -16.29
CA THR A 122 -7.88 -1.24 -17.73
C THR A 122 -8.73 -2.48 -18.03
N ARG A 123 -8.67 -3.52 -17.19
CA ARG A 123 -9.33 -4.81 -17.42
C ARG A 123 -10.47 -5.08 -16.44
N TYR A 124 -10.24 -4.78 -15.17
CA TYR A 124 -11.18 -4.97 -14.08
C TYR A 124 -11.39 -3.64 -13.34
N PRO A 125 -11.99 -2.62 -14.01
CA PRO A 125 -12.08 -1.26 -13.44
C PRO A 125 -12.99 -1.17 -12.20
N ASP A 126 -13.83 -2.17 -11.95
CA ASP A 126 -14.75 -2.23 -10.82
C ASP A 126 -14.22 -3.11 -9.67
N GLU A 127 -13.00 -3.68 -9.78
CA GLU A 127 -12.25 -4.32 -8.72
C GLU A 127 -11.19 -3.35 -8.19
N PHE A 128 -11.15 -3.13 -6.87
CA PHE A 128 -10.31 -2.08 -6.28
C PHE A 128 -9.26 -2.66 -5.34
N VAL A 129 -8.01 -2.26 -5.54
CA VAL A 129 -6.95 -2.39 -4.55
C VAL A 129 -6.83 -1.06 -3.83
N VAL A 130 -6.95 -1.06 -2.52
CA VAL A 130 -6.90 0.15 -1.70
C VAL A 130 -5.60 0.15 -0.91
N CYS A 131 -4.89 1.28 -0.86
CA CYS A 131 -3.84 1.51 0.11
C CYS A 131 -4.10 2.85 0.81
N GLY A 132 -3.79 2.94 2.11
CA GLY A 132 -4.13 4.13 2.86
C GLY A 132 -3.38 4.31 4.17
N ALA A 133 -3.52 5.51 4.71
CA ALA A 133 -2.99 5.94 6.00
C ALA A 133 -3.92 7.02 6.57
N HIS A 134 -3.98 7.16 7.90
CA HIS A 134 -4.70 8.30 8.46
C HIS A 134 -3.85 9.55 8.49
N TYR A 135 -4.47 10.71 8.31
CA TYR A 135 -3.77 11.97 8.27
C TYR A 135 -4.01 12.86 9.50
N ASP A 136 -4.96 12.49 10.35
CA ASP A 136 -5.12 13.15 11.65
C ASP A 136 -4.02 12.75 12.62
N SER A 137 -3.84 13.54 13.67
CA SER A 137 -2.87 13.31 14.75
C SER A 137 -3.52 13.51 16.10
N PHE A 138 -2.95 12.90 17.12
CA PHE A 138 -3.51 12.96 18.47
C PHE A 138 -2.42 13.12 19.54
N VAL A 139 -2.75 13.86 20.59
CA VAL A 139 -1.97 13.92 21.83
C VAL A 139 -2.91 13.73 23.01
N ARG A 140 -2.54 12.86 23.91
CA ARG A 140 -3.29 12.66 25.17
C ARG A 140 -3.22 13.93 26.02
N THR A 141 -4.38 14.38 26.47
CA THR A 141 -4.52 15.58 27.31
C THR A 141 -5.33 15.25 28.54
N GLU A 142 -5.05 16.00 29.63
CA GLU A 142 -5.85 15.98 30.84
C GLU A 142 -6.56 17.32 31.02
N GLY A 143 -7.83 17.30 31.42
CA GLY A 143 -8.64 18.51 31.64
C GLY A 143 -9.13 19.16 30.34
N ASP A 144 -9.63 20.40 30.51
CA ASP A 144 -10.13 21.19 29.39
C ASP A 144 -8.96 21.74 28.55
N PHE A 145 -9.08 21.62 27.22
CA PHE A 145 -8.10 22.16 26.25
C PHE A 145 -8.83 22.76 25.05
N ASN A 146 -8.12 23.62 24.31
CA ASN A 146 -8.58 24.09 23.01
C ASN A 146 -7.87 23.29 21.90
N PRO A 147 -8.62 22.50 21.09
CA PRO A 147 -8.03 21.67 20.05
C PRO A 147 -7.23 22.49 19.02
N ASP A 148 -7.62 23.74 18.72
CA ASP A 148 -6.96 24.57 17.72
C ASP A 148 -5.55 25.05 18.16
N THR A 149 -5.24 25.00 19.43
CA THR A 149 -3.94 25.47 19.98
C THR A 149 -3.10 24.37 20.61
N LEU A 150 -3.64 23.18 20.67
CA LEU A 150 -2.93 22.02 21.21
C LEU A 150 -1.87 21.55 20.22
N VAL A 151 -0.62 21.46 20.66
CA VAL A 151 0.47 20.92 19.83
C VAL A 151 0.34 19.41 19.74
N SER A 152 0.23 18.89 18.51
CA SER A 152 0.12 17.45 18.23
C SER A 152 0.86 17.13 16.93
N PRO A 153 2.18 16.92 16.98
CA PRO A 153 3.01 16.78 15.77
C PRO A 153 2.65 15.54 14.96
N GLY A 154 2.49 14.37 15.61
CA GLY A 154 2.13 13.13 14.94
C GLY A 154 3.11 12.77 13.82
N ALA A 155 4.42 12.81 14.09
CA ALA A 155 5.41 12.61 13.05
C ALA A 155 5.43 11.15 12.59
N ASP A 156 5.47 10.21 13.52
CA ASP A 156 5.40 8.78 13.24
C ASP A 156 3.94 8.33 13.13
N ASP A 157 3.11 8.84 14.00
CA ASP A 157 1.67 8.57 14.06
C ASP A 157 0.86 9.79 13.58
N ASN A 158 0.55 9.93 12.26
CA ASN A 158 0.92 9.03 11.20
C ASN A 158 1.36 9.81 9.94
N ALA A 159 2.22 10.83 10.13
CA ALA A 159 2.75 11.56 8.96
C ALA A 159 3.65 10.66 8.09
N THR A 160 4.37 9.68 8.70
CA THR A 160 5.19 8.72 7.96
C THR A 160 4.34 7.82 7.05
N GLY A 161 3.20 7.33 7.52
CA GLY A 161 2.27 6.54 6.70
C GLY A 161 1.69 7.36 5.55
N VAL A 162 1.25 8.60 5.81
CA VAL A 162 0.76 9.52 4.77
C VAL A 162 1.81 9.75 3.69
N ALA A 163 3.07 10.03 4.08
CA ALA A 163 4.17 10.22 3.14
C ALA A 163 4.43 8.96 2.29
N GLY A 164 4.31 7.78 2.89
CA GLY A 164 4.41 6.50 2.19
C GLY A 164 3.29 6.31 1.14
N ILE A 165 2.05 6.66 1.47
CA ILE A 165 0.92 6.59 0.52
C ILE A 165 1.06 7.62 -0.61
N LEU A 166 1.46 8.86 -0.30
CA LEU A 166 1.72 9.88 -1.32
C LEU A 166 2.84 9.45 -2.27
N THR A 167 3.93 8.87 -1.73
CA THR A 167 5.03 8.35 -2.54
C THR A 167 4.57 7.18 -3.42
N THR A 168 3.79 6.26 -2.88
CA THR A 168 3.18 5.16 -3.64
C THR A 168 2.31 5.70 -4.79
N ALA A 169 1.47 6.70 -4.52
CA ALA A 169 0.62 7.32 -5.53
C ALA A 169 1.42 8.04 -6.62
N ARG A 170 2.47 8.80 -6.26
CA ARG A 170 3.35 9.49 -7.21
C ARG A 170 3.99 8.53 -8.21
N ILE A 171 4.38 7.35 -7.75
CA ILE A 171 5.02 6.35 -8.60
C ILE A 171 3.98 5.59 -9.41
N LEU A 172 2.99 4.97 -8.76
CA LEU A 172 2.03 4.09 -9.43
C LEU A 172 1.12 4.83 -10.41
N SER A 173 0.87 6.12 -10.21
CA SER A 173 0.06 6.93 -11.15
C SER A 173 0.64 6.95 -12.59
N ASN A 174 1.92 6.66 -12.77
CA ASN A 174 2.60 6.65 -14.07
C ASN A 174 2.55 5.29 -14.80
N TYR A 175 1.91 4.29 -14.19
CA TYR A 175 1.82 2.93 -14.74
C TYR A 175 0.36 2.53 -14.93
N GLU A 176 0.12 1.52 -15.77
CA GLU A 176 -1.22 0.97 -16.00
C GLU A 176 -1.40 -0.34 -15.25
N PHE A 177 -2.61 -0.58 -14.75
CA PHE A 177 -2.96 -1.76 -13.96
C PHE A 177 -4.24 -2.40 -14.49
N GLU A 178 -4.41 -3.71 -14.24
CA GLU A 178 -5.63 -4.41 -14.60
C GLU A 178 -6.82 -3.95 -13.75
N ARG A 179 -6.59 -3.78 -12.43
CA ARG A 179 -7.57 -3.33 -11.43
C ARG A 179 -7.37 -1.87 -11.09
N SER A 180 -8.43 -1.25 -10.64
CA SER A 180 -8.37 0.12 -10.12
C SER A 180 -7.63 0.19 -8.79
N ILE A 181 -6.92 1.30 -8.56
CA ILE A 181 -6.23 1.57 -7.30
C ILE A 181 -6.87 2.80 -6.65
N ILE A 182 -7.08 2.73 -5.34
CA ILE A 182 -7.49 3.85 -4.50
C ILE A 182 -6.37 4.16 -3.52
N PHE A 183 -5.81 5.36 -3.62
CA PHE A 183 -4.90 5.93 -2.63
C PHE A 183 -5.72 6.74 -1.65
N ALA A 184 -5.83 6.27 -0.42
CA ALA A 184 -6.77 6.79 0.56
C ALA A 184 -6.06 7.43 1.75
N LEU A 185 -6.49 8.62 2.13
CA LEU A 185 -6.02 9.32 3.32
C LEU A 185 -7.24 9.53 4.24
N TRP A 186 -7.23 8.79 5.36
CA TRP A 186 -8.34 8.73 6.29
C TRP A 186 -8.23 9.83 7.32
N ASN A 187 -9.38 10.29 7.82
CA ASN A 187 -9.43 11.25 8.92
C ASN A 187 -10.21 10.69 10.11
N ALA A 188 -9.91 11.23 11.28
CA ALA A 188 -10.50 10.83 12.57
C ALA A 188 -10.29 9.33 12.90
N GLU A 189 -9.12 8.78 12.52
CA GLU A 189 -8.65 7.47 13.00
C GLU A 189 -8.57 7.46 14.50
N GLU A 190 -7.93 8.47 15.08
CA GLU A 190 -7.64 8.69 16.48
C GLU A 190 -8.90 8.87 17.36
N PHE A 191 -10.02 9.13 16.73
CA PHE A 191 -11.34 9.19 17.36
C PHE A 191 -12.11 7.87 17.25
N GLY A 192 -11.46 6.80 16.78
CA GLY A 192 -12.01 5.45 16.68
C GLY A 192 -12.30 5.01 15.25
N LEU A 193 -11.32 5.12 14.37
CA LEU A 193 -11.33 4.66 12.98
C LEU A 193 -12.48 5.25 12.15
N CYS A 194 -12.92 6.48 12.48
CA CYS A 194 -14.21 7.00 11.99
C CYS A 194 -14.25 7.10 10.46
N GLY A 195 -13.21 7.66 9.85
CA GLY A 195 -13.16 7.89 8.42
C GLY A 195 -13.07 6.59 7.61
N SER A 196 -12.14 5.72 7.95
CA SER A 196 -11.97 4.41 7.29
C SER A 196 -13.18 3.50 7.50
N HIS A 197 -13.76 3.51 8.72
CA HIS A 197 -14.93 2.69 9.01
C HIS A 197 -16.18 3.17 8.25
N ALA A 198 -16.39 4.47 8.15
CA ALA A 198 -17.48 5.03 7.36
C ALA A 198 -17.34 4.64 5.88
N TYR A 199 -16.15 4.77 5.31
CA TYR A 199 -15.88 4.42 3.92
C TYR A 199 -16.06 2.91 3.67
N ALA A 200 -15.43 2.05 4.47
CA ALA A 200 -15.54 0.61 4.32
C ALA A 200 -17.00 0.11 4.50
N SER A 201 -17.76 0.73 5.42
CA SER A 201 -19.17 0.41 5.63
C SER A 201 -20.03 0.82 4.45
N GLN A 202 -19.78 1.98 3.84
CA GLN A 202 -20.45 2.40 2.61
C GLN A 202 -20.12 1.47 1.45
N CYS A 203 -18.83 1.17 1.23
CA CYS A 203 -18.41 0.20 0.21
C CYS A 203 -19.12 -1.14 0.37
N ARG A 204 -19.25 -1.62 1.61
CA ARG A 204 -19.98 -2.86 1.91
C ARG A 204 -21.47 -2.75 1.53
N ALA A 205 -22.11 -1.64 1.89
CA ALA A 205 -23.53 -1.42 1.57
C ALA A 205 -23.78 -1.32 0.07
N ASP A 206 -22.86 -0.69 -0.66
CA ASP A 206 -22.92 -0.50 -2.10
C ASP A 206 -22.39 -1.70 -2.90
N SER A 207 -21.93 -2.77 -2.20
CA SER A 207 -21.36 -3.98 -2.81
C SER A 207 -20.15 -3.69 -3.73
N ILE A 208 -19.32 -2.74 -3.33
CA ILE A 208 -18.07 -2.43 -4.02
C ILE A 208 -17.07 -3.58 -3.80
N ASP A 209 -16.43 -4.02 -4.87
CA ASP A 209 -15.46 -5.10 -4.84
C ASP A 209 -14.06 -4.58 -4.48
N ILE A 210 -13.71 -4.66 -3.20
CA ILE A 210 -12.35 -4.35 -2.71
C ILE A 210 -11.57 -5.65 -2.58
N VAL A 211 -10.57 -5.81 -3.44
CA VAL A 211 -9.68 -6.98 -3.53
C VAL A 211 -8.79 -7.10 -2.29
N ALA A 212 -8.20 -5.98 -1.89
CA ALA A 212 -7.33 -5.89 -0.71
C ALA A 212 -7.24 -4.45 -0.21
N TYR A 213 -7.00 -4.30 1.09
CA TYR A 213 -6.58 -3.04 1.70
C TYR A 213 -5.22 -3.18 2.38
N PHE A 214 -4.29 -2.31 2.01
CA PHE A 214 -2.95 -2.20 2.57
C PHE A 214 -2.85 -0.90 3.37
N ASN A 215 -2.69 -1.00 4.69
CA ASN A 215 -2.56 0.15 5.58
C ASN A 215 -1.10 0.49 5.83
N LEU A 216 -0.77 1.78 5.96
CA LEU A 216 0.49 2.24 6.52
C LEU A 216 0.22 3.07 7.75
N ASP A 217 0.80 2.65 8.87
CA ASP A 217 0.63 3.31 10.15
C ASP A 217 1.86 3.08 11.02
N MET A 218 2.49 4.17 11.47
CA MET A 218 3.72 4.17 12.26
C MET A 218 4.86 3.43 11.55
N THR A 219 5.57 4.11 10.68
CA THR A 219 6.58 3.49 9.81
C THR A 219 7.99 4.07 9.99
N GLY A 220 8.24 4.88 11.02
CA GLY A 220 9.48 5.64 11.18
C GLY A 220 10.33 5.33 12.41
N TYR A 221 9.87 4.47 13.34
CA TYR A 221 10.59 4.19 14.58
C TYR A 221 11.26 2.83 14.61
N VAL A 222 12.53 2.82 15.00
CA VAL A 222 13.28 1.60 15.33
C VAL A 222 13.82 1.74 16.76
N ALA A 223 13.45 0.82 17.64
CA ALA A 223 13.95 0.82 19.02
C ALA A 223 15.48 0.65 19.07
N SER A 224 16.13 1.35 19.98
CA SER A 224 17.60 1.35 20.11
C SER A 224 18.17 -0.07 20.26
N GLY A 225 19.09 -0.42 19.37
CA GLY A 225 19.73 -1.74 19.34
C GLY A 225 18.95 -2.81 18.57
N ASN A 226 17.77 -2.49 18.04
CA ASN A 226 17.01 -3.37 17.17
C ASN A 226 17.35 -3.13 15.70
N ASN A 227 17.09 -4.15 14.87
CA ASN A 227 17.07 -4.03 13.42
C ASN A 227 15.65 -3.66 12.97
N ILE A 228 15.52 -3.18 11.75
CA ILE A 228 14.22 -3.01 11.10
C ILE A 228 13.50 -4.36 11.02
N HIS A 229 12.27 -4.35 11.50
CA HIS A 229 11.42 -5.53 11.58
C HIS A 229 10.01 -5.14 11.16
N ILE A 230 9.37 -5.96 10.35
CA ILE A 230 7.99 -5.74 9.95
C ILE A 230 7.09 -6.73 10.66
N HIS A 231 6.22 -6.22 11.52
CA HIS A 231 5.12 -7.00 12.07
C HIS A 231 3.88 -6.81 11.19
N LEU A 232 3.37 -7.89 10.60
CA LEU A 232 2.14 -7.86 9.80
C LEU A 232 0.92 -8.08 10.70
N LEU A 233 0.08 -7.06 10.77
CA LEU A 233 -1.18 -7.10 11.50
C LEU A 233 -2.28 -7.57 10.54
N TYR A 234 -2.82 -8.76 10.76
CA TYR A 234 -3.96 -9.28 10.01
C TYR A 234 -4.68 -10.38 10.77
N LYS A 235 -5.95 -10.58 10.46
CA LYS A 235 -6.75 -11.68 11.04
C LYS A 235 -6.45 -12.99 10.33
N GLN A 236 -6.75 -14.11 10.98
CA GLN A 236 -6.54 -15.45 10.40
C GLN A 236 -7.28 -15.65 9.08
N CYS A 237 -8.45 -15.03 8.89
CA CYS A 237 -9.19 -15.07 7.65
C CYS A 237 -8.43 -14.39 6.49
N ASP A 238 -7.53 -13.44 6.77
CA ASP A 238 -6.72 -12.71 5.80
C ASP A 238 -5.37 -13.39 5.53
N SER A 239 -5.19 -14.65 5.91
CA SER A 239 -3.92 -15.36 5.77
C SER A 239 -3.41 -15.45 4.33
N LEU A 240 -4.31 -15.45 3.33
CA LEU A 240 -3.91 -15.40 1.91
C LEU A 240 -3.20 -14.08 1.60
N LEU A 241 -3.77 -12.95 2.02
CA LEU A 241 -3.16 -11.64 1.86
C LEU A 241 -1.86 -11.52 2.69
N GLY A 242 -1.85 -12.05 3.93
CA GLY A 242 -0.65 -12.09 4.77
C GLY A 242 0.49 -12.88 4.14
N ASN A 243 0.21 -14.07 3.60
CA ASN A 243 1.20 -14.89 2.89
C ASN A 243 1.73 -14.21 1.63
N PHE A 244 0.83 -13.60 0.84
CA PHE A 244 1.20 -12.81 -0.33
C PHE A 244 2.15 -11.67 0.06
N THR A 245 1.84 -10.89 1.08
CA THR A 245 2.70 -9.79 1.54
C THR A 245 4.06 -10.28 2.02
N GLN A 246 4.13 -11.43 2.70
CA GLN A 246 5.40 -12.04 3.08
C GLN A 246 6.22 -12.49 1.86
N GLN A 247 5.60 -13.07 0.84
CA GLN A 247 6.28 -13.43 -0.41
C GLN A 247 6.84 -12.19 -1.11
N VAL A 248 6.06 -11.12 -1.22
CA VAL A 248 6.51 -9.83 -1.78
C VAL A 248 7.72 -9.30 -1.00
N SER A 249 7.65 -9.28 0.34
CA SER A 249 8.77 -8.85 1.18
C SER A 249 10.02 -9.69 0.95
N HIS A 250 9.92 -11.01 0.95
CA HIS A 250 11.08 -11.89 0.74
C HIS A 250 11.70 -11.71 -0.65
N THR A 251 10.88 -11.39 -1.65
CA THR A 251 11.33 -11.21 -3.04
C THR A 251 12.01 -9.87 -3.26
N TYR A 252 11.44 -8.78 -2.74
CA TYR A 252 11.92 -7.42 -3.03
C TYR A 252 12.75 -6.78 -1.91
N LEU A 253 12.62 -7.26 -0.68
CA LEU A 253 13.29 -6.73 0.51
C LEU A 253 14.08 -7.85 1.22
N PRO A 254 15.01 -8.52 0.52
CA PRO A 254 15.74 -9.64 1.09
C PRO A 254 16.52 -9.20 2.34
N GLY A 255 16.38 -9.96 3.42
CA GLY A 255 17.04 -9.68 4.70
C GLY A 255 16.21 -8.90 5.70
N ILE A 256 15.05 -8.36 5.29
CA ILE A 256 14.09 -7.77 6.24
C ILE A 256 13.30 -8.89 6.91
N ASN A 257 13.28 -8.87 8.24
CA ASN A 257 12.50 -9.83 9.00
C ASN A 257 11.03 -9.39 9.02
N ILE A 258 10.15 -10.28 8.59
CA ILE A 258 8.71 -10.05 8.51
C ILE A 258 7.95 -11.23 9.09
N CYS A 259 7.01 -10.99 10.00
CA CYS A 259 6.15 -12.04 10.56
C CYS A 259 4.80 -11.50 10.99
N GLN A 260 3.82 -12.40 11.12
CA GLN A 260 2.52 -12.05 11.69
C GLN A 260 2.65 -11.63 13.16
N ALA A 261 1.94 -10.57 13.51
CA ALA A 261 1.85 -10.10 14.89
C ALA A 261 0.45 -9.56 15.21
N TRP A 262 0.25 -9.18 16.45
CA TRP A 262 -0.97 -8.54 16.95
C TRP A 262 -0.58 -7.34 17.80
N LEU A 263 -1.31 -6.24 17.67
CA LEU A 263 -1.14 -5.10 18.55
C LEU A 263 -1.46 -5.52 20.01
N PRO A 264 -0.62 -5.14 20.98
CA PRO A 264 -0.89 -5.41 22.40
C PRO A 264 -2.15 -4.70 22.90
N ALA A 265 -2.48 -3.55 22.32
CA ALA A 265 -3.66 -2.74 22.57
C ALA A 265 -3.91 -1.80 21.39
N GLY A 266 -5.16 -1.37 21.22
CA GLY A 266 -5.55 -0.50 20.13
C GLY A 266 -5.91 -1.27 18.86
N ASP A 267 -6.06 -0.53 17.79
CA ASP A 267 -6.38 -1.02 16.43
C ASP A 267 -5.95 0.07 15.45
N THR A 268 -6.01 -0.20 14.15
CA THR A 268 -5.77 0.79 13.10
C THR A 268 -6.67 0.53 11.89
N ASP A 269 -6.64 1.38 10.88
CA ASP A 269 -7.61 1.45 9.79
C ASP A 269 -7.85 0.14 9.04
N TYR A 270 -6.87 -0.81 9.00
CA TYR A 270 -7.08 -2.12 8.37
C TYR A 270 -8.27 -2.87 8.97
N SER A 271 -8.51 -2.69 10.27
CA SER A 271 -9.59 -3.39 10.95
C SER A 271 -10.98 -2.88 10.54
N SER A 272 -11.08 -1.64 10.07
CA SER A 272 -12.32 -1.10 9.49
C SER A 272 -12.76 -1.92 8.27
N PHE A 273 -11.83 -2.28 7.41
CA PHE A 273 -12.07 -3.13 6.24
C PHE A 273 -12.37 -4.57 6.65
N ASN A 274 -11.59 -5.14 7.56
CA ASN A 274 -11.85 -6.49 8.08
C ASN A 274 -13.24 -6.63 8.73
N ARG A 275 -13.70 -5.60 9.48
CA ARG A 275 -15.04 -5.59 10.09
C ARG A 275 -16.15 -5.58 9.06
N ASN A 276 -15.88 -5.01 7.88
CA ASN A 276 -16.80 -4.93 6.76
C ASN A 276 -16.64 -6.09 5.76
N GLY A 277 -15.82 -7.10 6.07
CA GLY A 277 -15.69 -8.33 5.28
C GLY A 277 -14.76 -8.21 4.08
N TYR A 278 -13.79 -7.30 4.12
CA TYR A 278 -12.73 -7.17 3.13
C TYR A 278 -11.41 -7.71 3.66
N GLN A 279 -10.58 -8.24 2.78
CA GLN A 279 -9.20 -8.63 3.13
C GLN A 279 -8.35 -7.38 3.38
N ALA A 280 -7.72 -7.30 4.54
CA ALA A 280 -6.95 -6.12 4.91
C ALA A 280 -5.80 -6.45 5.87
N ILE A 281 -4.68 -5.75 5.69
CA ILE A 281 -3.48 -5.88 6.53
C ILE A 281 -2.86 -4.53 6.82
N SER A 282 -2.06 -4.48 7.88
CA SER A 282 -1.19 -3.36 8.20
C SER A 282 0.22 -3.87 8.52
N PRO A 283 1.23 -3.59 7.68
CA PRO A 283 2.61 -3.59 8.16
C PRO A 283 2.76 -2.57 9.28
N SER A 284 3.37 -2.97 10.37
CA SER A 284 3.64 -2.15 11.55
C SER A 284 5.10 -2.30 11.96
N GLU A 285 5.63 -1.31 12.64
CA GLU A 285 6.90 -1.41 13.35
C GLU A 285 6.86 -2.53 14.41
N ASP A 286 7.98 -2.79 15.10
CA ASP A 286 8.04 -3.81 16.14
C ASP A 286 7.01 -3.54 17.25
N VAL A 287 5.88 -4.24 17.22
CA VAL A 287 4.77 -4.07 18.18
C VAL A 287 5.15 -4.37 19.64
N HIS A 288 6.31 -4.98 19.88
CA HIS A 288 6.82 -5.22 21.23
C HIS A 288 7.73 -4.09 21.73
N ASN A 289 8.21 -3.26 20.82
CA ASN A 289 9.11 -2.15 21.07
C ASN A 289 8.71 -0.92 20.24
N MET A 290 7.41 -0.61 20.23
CA MET A 290 6.85 0.54 19.51
C MET A 290 7.42 1.87 20.03
N SER A 291 7.26 2.93 19.25
CA SER A 291 7.63 4.28 19.67
C SER A 291 7.02 4.62 21.02
N PRO A 292 7.84 4.97 22.05
CA PRO A 292 7.33 5.40 23.34
C PRO A 292 6.71 6.80 23.30
N TYR A 293 6.81 7.48 22.17
CA TYR A 293 6.37 8.86 21.96
C TYR A 293 4.97 8.95 21.34
N ILE A 294 4.36 7.83 20.97
CA ILE A 294 3.00 7.77 20.42
C ILE A 294 2.01 8.54 21.30
N HIS A 295 1.17 9.36 20.67
CA HIS A 295 0.16 10.20 21.32
C HIS A 295 0.75 11.18 22.36
N THR A 296 1.98 11.65 22.14
CA THR A 296 2.64 12.69 22.95
C THR A 296 3.14 13.84 22.09
N ILE A 297 3.51 14.97 22.74
CA ILE A 297 4.13 16.10 22.05
C ILE A 297 5.55 15.78 21.54
N ASP A 298 6.13 14.66 21.95
CA ASP A 298 7.44 14.16 21.54
C ASP A 298 7.37 13.20 20.34
N ASP A 299 6.19 13.03 19.76
CA ASP A 299 6.05 12.35 18.46
C ASP A 299 6.53 13.26 17.33
N ILE A 300 7.86 13.45 17.28
CA ILE A 300 8.58 14.37 16.40
C ILE A 300 9.70 13.66 15.65
N ILE A 301 10.17 14.31 14.58
CA ILE A 301 11.36 13.91 13.84
C ILE A 301 12.59 13.93 14.76
N GLY A 302 13.38 12.86 14.70
CA GLY A 302 14.57 12.65 15.51
C GLY A 302 14.31 11.93 16.85
N LEU A 303 13.06 11.79 17.27
CA LEU A 303 12.66 10.99 18.44
C LEU A 303 11.76 9.82 18.00
N SER A 304 10.54 10.10 17.62
CA SER A 304 9.59 9.07 17.15
C SER A 304 9.93 8.62 15.72
N VAL A 305 10.20 9.55 14.81
CA VAL A 305 10.78 9.22 13.50
C VAL A 305 12.30 9.25 13.61
N ASN A 306 12.90 8.11 13.85
CA ASN A 306 14.36 7.96 14.04
C ASN A 306 15.04 7.09 12.97
N SER A 307 14.27 6.54 12.02
CA SER A 307 14.76 5.69 10.92
C SER A 307 14.01 5.94 9.62
N TRP A 308 14.54 6.80 8.79
CA TRP A 308 14.02 7.02 7.43
C TRP A 308 14.14 5.79 6.55
N GLU A 309 15.20 4.97 6.76
CA GLU A 309 15.35 3.68 6.09
C GLU A 309 14.14 2.79 6.32
N GLN A 310 13.58 2.75 7.54
CA GLN A 310 12.37 2.00 7.84
C GLN A 310 11.17 2.52 7.05
N SER A 311 10.95 3.84 7.02
CA SER A 311 9.85 4.45 6.24
C SER A 311 9.97 4.12 4.75
N VAL A 312 11.18 4.14 4.19
CA VAL A 312 11.46 3.73 2.81
C VAL A 312 11.13 2.25 2.59
N ILE A 313 11.52 1.37 3.52
CA ILE A 313 11.25 -0.08 3.43
C ILE A 313 9.74 -0.36 3.46
N PHE A 314 9.01 0.27 4.36
CA PHE A 314 7.55 0.11 4.46
C PHE A 314 6.84 0.66 3.21
N THR A 315 7.27 1.81 2.70
CA THR A 315 6.76 2.38 1.44
C THR A 315 7.02 1.43 0.26
N LYS A 316 8.22 0.86 0.16
CA LYS A 316 8.56 -0.12 -0.89
C LYS A 316 7.72 -1.38 -0.79
N LEU A 317 7.51 -1.91 0.41
CA LEU A 317 6.64 -3.07 0.62
C LEU A 317 5.21 -2.79 0.16
N ASN A 318 4.64 -1.67 0.62
CA ASN A 318 3.29 -1.24 0.24
C ASN A 318 3.16 -1.10 -1.28
N LEU A 319 4.08 -0.39 -1.91
CA LEU A 319 4.10 -0.15 -3.35
C LEU A 319 4.15 -1.49 -4.13
N ALA A 320 5.06 -2.40 -3.78
CA ALA A 320 5.16 -3.69 -4.45
C ALA A 320 3.90 -4.54 -4.26
N CYS A 321 3.32 -4.56 -3.06
CA CYS A 321 2.08 -5.28 -2.78
C CYS A 321 0.91 -4.73 -3.62
N VAL A 322 0.75 -3.41 -3.67
CA VAL A 322 -0.32 -2.76 -4.45
C VAL A 322 -0.12 -3.04 -5.94
N ALA A 323 1.10 -2.89 -6.47
CA ALA A 323 1.39 -3.14 -7.88
C ALA A 323 1.05 -4.57 -8.31
N HIS A 324 1.44 -5.58 -7.53
CA HIS A 324 1.14 -6.98 -7.82
C HIS A 324 -0.35 -7.31 -7.62
N ALA A 325 -0.99 -6.80 -6.58
CA ALA A 325 -2.41 -7.05 -6.33
C ALA A 325 -3.31 -6.40 -7.38
N ALA A 326 -2.92 -5.21 -7.87
CA ALA A 326 -3.64 -4.52 -8.94
C ALA A 326 -3.41 -5.14 -10.32
N GLY A 327 -2.34 -5.92 -10.49
CA GLY A 327 -1.98 -6.56 -11.76
C GLY A 327 -1.39 -5.53 -12.74
N LEU A 328 -0.07 -5.47 -12.80
CA LEU A 328 0.63 -4.55 -13.70
C LEU A 328 0.32 -4.87 -15.16
N VAL A 329 -0.10 -3.89 -15.93
CA VAL A 329 -0.27 -4.01 -17.37
C VAL A 329 1.04 -3.64 -18.05
N TYR A 330 1.63 -4.60 -18.69
CA TYR A 330 2.76 -4.35 -19.56
C TYR A 330 2.21 -3.78 -20.87
N GLN A 331 2.61 -2.56 -21.20
CA GLN A 331 2.23 -2.02 -22.52
C GLN A 331 2.80 -2.95 -23.57
N SER A 332 1.92 -3.65 -24.30
CA SER A 332 2.29 -4.18 -25.59
C SER A 332 2.74 -2.99 -26.43
N VAL A 333 3.83 -3.13 -27.11
CA VAL A 333 4.27 -2.07 -28.02
C VAL A 333 3.15 -1.91 -29.04
N ASP A 334 2.37 -0.81 -28.93
CA ASP A 334 1.52 -0.38 -30.02
C ASP A 334 2.37 -0.39 -31.30
N GLU A 335 1.76 -0.81 -32.42
CA GLU A 335 2.41 -0.87 -33.72
C GLU A 335 3.40 0.28 -33.86
N ILE A 336 4.68 -0.06 -34.01
CA ILE A 336 5.68 0.96 -34.26
C ILE A 336 5.24 1.60 -35.56
N ASP A 337 4.79 2.85 -35.55
CA ASP A 337 4.52 3.60 -36.74
C ASP A 337 5.86 3.86 -37.46
N TYR A 338 6.19 2.95 -38.36
CA TYR A 338 7.41 3.01 -39.20
C TYR A 338 7.22 3.90 -40.41
N SER A 339 6.31 4.88 -40.37
CA SER A 339 5.80 5.55 -41.54
C SER A 339 6.86 6.20 -42.44
N ASP A 340 8.09 6.45 -41.95
CA ASP A 340 9.09 7.19 -42.73
C ASP A 340 10.52 6.60 -42.74
N ASP A 341 10.88 5.65 -41.89
CA ASP A 341 12.25 5.11 -41.81
C ASP A 341 12.25 3.57 -41.95
N GLU A 342 12.89 3.05 -43.00
CA GLU A 342 13.12 1.59 -43.14
C GLU A 342 14.14 1.13 -42.09
N ILE A 343 13.76 0.17 -41.22
CA ILE A 343 14.65 -0.42 -40.25
C ILE A 343 15.60 -1.39 -40.95
N GLU A 344 16.90 -1.16 -40.81
CA GLU A 344 17.95 -2.01 -41.37
C GLU A 344 18.18 -3.26 -40.52
N TYR A 345 18.28 -3.08 -39.21
CA TYR A 345 18.40 -4.18 -38.23
C TYR A 345 18.01 -3.71 -36.86
N PHE A 346 17.82 -4.67 -35.94
CA PHE A 346 17.68 -4.35 -34.51
C PHE A 346 18.51 -5.28 -33.62
N GLU A 347 18.84 -4.78 -32.45
CA GLU A 347 19.55 -5.47 -31.39
C GLU A 347 18.70 -5.51 -30.12
N VAL A 348 18.66 -6.66 -29.44
CA VAL A 348 17.90 -6.88 -28.22
C VAL A 348 18.86 -7.11 -27.07
N PHE A 349 18.67 -6.35 -26.01
CA PHE A 349 19.46 -6.44 -24.79
C PHE A 349 18.57 -6.89 -23.63
N ASP A 350 19.12 -7.69 -22.72
CA ASP A 350 18.51 -7.96 -21.45
C ASP A 350 18.59 -6.73 -20.52
N THR A 351 17.99 -6.83 -19.33
CA THR A 351 17.98 -5.74 -18.33
C THR A 351 19.37 -5.45 -17.75
N PHE A 352 20.35 -6.34 -17.96
CA PHE A 352 21.75 -6.15 -17.54
C PHE A 352 22.61 -5.50 -18.64
N GLY A 353 22.03 -5.22 -19.83
CA GLY A 353 22.71 -4.65 -20.98
C GLY A 353 23.47 -5.68 -21.84
N ASN A 354 23.25 -6.96 -21.64
CA ASN A 354 23.82 -8.00 -22.48
C ASN A 354 23.03 -8.12 -23.80
N LEU A 355 23.71 -8.18 -24.92
CA LEU A 355 23.07 -8.47 -26.23
C LEU A 355 22.61 -9.93 -26.23
N VAL A 356 21.30 -10.15 -26.32
CA VAL A 356 20.66 -11.49 -26.28
C VAL A 356 20.14 -11.92 -27.66
N TYR A 357 19.83 -10.97 -28.54
CA TYR A 357 19.36 -11.26 -29.88
C TYR A 357 19.69 -10.12 -30.85
N LYS A 358 19.90 -10.47 -32.15
CA LYS A 358 20.09 -9.50 -33.24
C LYS A 358 19.44 -10.03 -34.52
N GLU A 359 18.69 -9.16 -35.23
CA GLU A 359 18.06 -9.47 -36.50
C GLU A 359 18.45 -8.42 -37.57
N ASN A 360 18.86 -8.89 -38.72
CA ASN A 360 19.39 -8.06 -39.79
C ASN A 360 18.45 -7.93 -41.01
N ASN A 361 17.29 -8.60 -41.02
CA ASN A 361 16.35 -8.54 -42.16
C ASN A 361 14.91 -8.45 -41.61
N ILE A 362 14.38 -7.24 -41.53
CA ILE A 362 13.06 -7.00 -40.91
C ILE A 362 11.99 -6.96 -42.02
N TRP A 363 11.57 -8.12 -42.47
CA TRP A 363 10.40 -8.29 -43.33
C TRP A 363 9.14 -8.74 -42.59
N LYS A 364 9.23 -8.88 -41.27
CA LYS A 364 8.17 -9.35 -40.39
C LYS A 364 7.92 -8.38 -39.24
N ASN A 365 6.76 -8.49 -38.63
CA ASN A 365 6.44 -7.80 -37.40
C ASN A 365 7.49 -8.13 -36.31
N VAL A 366 8.09 -7.10 -35.72
CA VAL A 366 9.13 -7.24 -34.70
C VAL A 366 8.63 -8.05 -33.50
N ASP A 367 7.38 -7.83 -33.10
CA ASP A 367 6.77 -8.56 -31.99
C ASP A 367 6.74 -10.08 -32.25
N GLU A 368 6.39 -10.50 -33.47
CA GLU A 368 6.41 -11.92 -33.88
C GLU A 368 7.82 -12.50 -33.82
N ILE A 369 8.84 -11.71 -34.16
CA ILE A 369 10.24 -12.15 -34.10
C ILE A 369 10.67 -12.30 -32.65
N LEU A 370 10.36 -11.33 -31.79
CA LEU A 370 10.73 -11.36 -30.38
C LEU A 370 10.05 -12.52 -29.65
N VAL A 371 8.73 -12.70 -29.84
CA VAL A 371 7.94 -13.79 -29.25
C VAL A 371 8.49 -15.17 -29.63
N ASN A 372 8.96 -15.36 -30.86
CA ASN A 372 9.46 -16.67 -31.32
C ASN A 372 10.90 -16.98 -30.90
N ASN A 373 11.68 -16.00 -30.43
CA ASN A 373 13.12 -16.16 -30.21
C ASN A 373 13.58 -15.85 -28.78
N LEU A 374 12.73 -15.28 -27.94
CA LEU A 374 13.09 -14.88 -26.58
C LEU A 374 12.11 -15.50 -25.58
N GLU A 375 12.53 -15.66 -24.35
CA GLU A 375 11.68 -16.07 -23.23
C GLU A 375 10.86 -14.88 -22.71
N SER A 376 9.84 -15.16 -21.85
CA SER A 376 9.13 -14.09 -21.14
C SER A 376 10.10 -13.22 -20.35
N GLY A 377 10.01 -11.92 -20.49
CA GLY A 377 10.94 -11.01 -19.83
C GLY A 377 10.88 -9.58 -20.37
N ILE A 378 11.72 -8.74 -19.78
CA ILE A 378 11.91 -7.36 -20.22
C ILE A 378 13.17 -7.25 -21.06
N TYR A 379 13.02 -6.60 -22.20
CA TYR A 379 14.10 -6.39 -23.14
C TYR A 379 14.18 -4.95 -23.59
N ILE A 380 15.39 -4.49 -23.87
CA ILE A 380 15.65 -3.20 -24.52
C ILE A 380 15.98 -3.49 -25.98
N VAL A 381 15.16 -3.02 -26.88
CA VAL A 381 15.39 -3.19 -28.33
C VAL A 381 15.89 -1.89 -28.92
N ARG A 382 17.03 -1.95 -29.57
CA ARG A 382 17.66 -0.84 -30.29
C ARG A 382 17.48 -1.06 -31.77
N PHE A 383 16.80 -0.14 -32.44
CA PHE A 383 16.55 -0.14 -33.88
C PHE A 383 17.52 0.76 -34.59
N PHE A 384 18.04 0.29 -35.72
CA PHE A 384 18.93 1.02 -36.61
C PHE A 384 18.24 1.15 -37.94
N THR A 385 18.17 2.38 -38.47
CA THR A 385 17.50 2.67 -39.73
C THR A 385 18.50 2.88 -40.89
N ASN A 386 18.04 2.69 -42.13
CA ASN A 386 18.83 2.93 -43.32
C ASN A 386 19.36 4.37 -43.42
N ASN A 387 18.73 5.32 -42.71
CA ASN A 387 19.13 6.71 -42.67
C ASN A 387 20.18 7.02 -41.59
N GLY A 388 20.62 6.00 -40.85
CA GLY A 388 21.59 6.11 -39.75
C GLY A 388 21.01 6.60 -38.43
N ASN A 389 19.69 6.73 -38.31
CA ASN A 389 19.03 7.03 -37.04
C ASN A 389 19.02 5.79 -36.14
N VAL A 390 19.13 6.02 -34.84
CA VAL A 390 19.05 4.95 -33.83
C VAL A 390 17.99 5.33 -32.79
N PHE A 391 17.02 4.45 -32.56
CA PHE A 391 16.04 4.63 -31.50
C PHE A 391 15.94 3.36 -30.65
N THR A 392 15.53 3.54 -29.41
CA THR A 392 15.51 2.46 -28.42
C THR A 392 14.10 2.36 -27.84
N LYS A 393 13.58 1.14 -27.73
CA LYS A 393 12.31 0.85 -27.08
C LYS A 393 12.47 -0.28 -26.07
N LYS A 394 11.66 -0.24 -25.03
CA LYS A 394 11.55 -1.30 -24.01
C LYS A 394 10.41 -2.23 -24.42
N PHE A 395 10.66 -3.52 -24.45
CA PHE A 395 9.70 -4.56 -24.79
C PHE A 395 9.45 -5.46 -23.58
N PHE A 396 8.21 -5.85 -23.44
CA PHE A 396 7.77 -6.79 -22.40
C PHE A 396 7.18 -8.02 -23.10
N LEU A 397 7.85 -9.16 -22.97
CA LEU A 397 7.36 -10.42 -23.50
C LEU A 397 6.73 -11.21 -22.34
N ASN A 398 5.44 -11.47 -22.45
CA ASN A 398 4.70 -12.27 -21.47
C ASN A 398 3.93 -13.35 -22.23
N TYR A 399 4.12 -14.62 -21.84
CA TYR A 399 3.45 -15.78 -22.43
C TYR A 399 2.63 -16.49 -21.37
#